data_feac4fb38fa49fc5a599eb271444f31a
#
_entry.id   feac4fb38fa49fc5a599eb271444f31a
#
_cell.length_a   1.000
_cell.length_b   1.000
_cell.length_c   1.000
_cell.angle_alpha   90.00
_cell.angle_beta   90.00
_cell.angle_gamma   90.00
#
_symmetry.space_group_name_H-M   'P 1'
#
loop_
_entity.id
_entity.type
_entity.pdbx_description
1 polymer ?
#
loop_
_entity_poly.entity_id
_entity_poly.type
_entity_poly.pdbx_seq_one_letter_code
_entity_poly.pdbx_strand_id
1 'polypeptide(L)'
;MKDSVGRDLSSKGERILIVDPDPASRHSLEELLRSAGYEVASSALQSEGFQFVRDAGVDLLLLAADIADVQCCDALSEVKGNTATAGTRVILLIRGGGPERARGLDLGADEVLSSPWEPAEMLARVRVQLREKHALDEMRDKTRIADEGREMAQTAFQALAVTEKMTRDAFSLERALKIGVSALFAVAILIVGIFFLYSRRAEKETRRAYSVIAQIERGTRRQDQLVSDARSARADPQQTDVLQQKQQLQQESEELRRKLAAAEAGEVSSLRKQLDDTTSRLRRMETESQTAEGVIRAYAPSVCLLHVSVSFVDRSSGRPLRYGGIAPDGGPLKDSDGNPVYTLEGNAPEVRADFFGTGFVVGDNRILTNHHVVQPWWKNEELSSVLEQGLNPAIAQFEAYFPDAPAGVRVSISQISDQADLALLKGDLSGLKRPILKLDTRKEAAVSGQPLISLGYATGLSAILARAGEETVNEIAKSTAGDPEKVVQELVRRKLIRPLVTQGHIGDVLPDKIVYDAQTTSGGSGGPLINRDGGVIGVTFAVVRGFGGSNFGVPIRYAEPLLKP
;
A
#
# COMPACT_ATOMS: atom_id res chain seq x y z
N MET A 1 2.88 -34.47 32.04
CA MET A 1 4.33 -34.33 31.96
C MET A 1 4.63 -33.75 30.59
N LYS A 2 4.80 -32.46 30.63
CA LYS A 2 5.86 -31.59 30.13
C LYS A 2 5.90 -31.49 28.62
N ASP A 3 5.32 -30.43 28.11
CA ASP A 3 6.01 -29.21 27.66
C ASP A 3 7.02 -29.44 26.53
N SER A 4 6.66 -29.10 25.32
CA SER A 4 7.60 -28.57 24.36
C SER A 4 6.97 -27.35 23.66
N VAL A 5 7.27 -26.22 24.26
CA VAL A 5 7.12 -24.87 23.71
C VAL A 5 7.89 -24.81 22.39
N GLY A 6 7.16 -24.35 21.36
CA GLY A 6 7.74 -23.99 20.08
C GLY A 6 8.82 -22.91 20.26
N ARG A 7 10.04 -23.23 19.93
CA ARG A 7 11.11 -22.25 19.77
C ARG A 7 10.93 -21.54 18.44
N ASP A 8 10.65 -20.27 18.59
CA ASP A 8 10.70 -19.25 17.56
C ASP A 8 12.07 -19.24 16.86
N LEU A 9 12.09 -19.46 15.53
CA LEU A 9 13.29 -19.52 14.71
C LEU A 9 13.64 -18.12 14.18
N SER A 10 13.81 -17.13 15.04
CA SER A 10 14.29 -15.79 14.66
C SER A 10 15.18 -15.17 15.74
N SER A 11 16.39 -15.71 15.94
CA SER A 11 17.44 -14.95 16.61
C SER A 11 18.83 -15.34 16.11
N LYS A 12 19.15 -15.03 14.85
CA LYS A 12 20.50 -14.57 14.55
C LYS A 12 20.57 -13.17 15.16
N GLY A 13 21.36 -12.98 16.21
CA GLY A 13 21.56 -11.66 16.82
C GLY A 13 22.02 -10.65 15.75
N GLU A 14 21.42 -9.46 15.76
CA GLU A 14 21.80 -8.37 14.86
C GLU A 14 23.25 -7.99 15.09
N ARG A 15 24.08 -8.01 14.04
CA ARG A 15 25.53 -7.80 14.11
C ARG A 15 25.89 -6.36 13.79
N ILE A 16 26.45 -5.68 14.79
CA ILE A 16 26.88 -4.29 14.67
C ILE A 16 28.40 -4.24 14.73
N LEU A 17 28.99 -3.52 13.77
CA LEU A 17 30.41 -3.21 13.79
C LEU A 17 30.62 -1.76 14.16
N ILE A 18 31.51 -1.51 15.10
CA ILE A 18 31.97 -0.16 15.48
C ILE A 18 33.37 0.05 14.93
N VAL A 19 33.55 1.09 14.15
CA VAL A 19 34.88 1.55 13.69
C VAL A 19 35.11 2.94 14.24
N ASP A 20 35.90 3.03 15.30
CA ASP A 20 36.20 4.29 15.98
C ASP A 20 37.67 4.27 16.46
N PRO A 21 38.53 5.20 16.01
CA PRO A 21 39.91 5.29 16.46
C PRO A 21 40.06 5.66 17.94
N ASP A 22 39.05 6.35 18.54
CA ASP A 22 39.08 6.73 19.95
C ASP A 22 38.70 5.53 20.84
N PRO A 23 39.64 5.00 21.68
CA PRO A 23 39.37 3.87 22.53
C PRO A 23 38.27 4.10 23.56
N ALA A 24 38.14 5.32 24.09
CA ALA A 24 37.14 5.65 25.10
C ALA A 24 35.73 5.69 24.51
N SER A 25 35.58 6.34 23.35
CA SER A 25 34.33 6.37 22.58
C SER A 25 33.92 4.97 22.15
N ARG A 26 34.85 4.19 21.59
CA ARG A 26 34.62 2.82 21.15
C ARG A 26 34.13 1.91 22.28
N HIS A 27 34.78 1.97 23.46
CA HIS A 27 34.39 1.19 24.62
C HIS A 27 32.99 1.55 25.13
N SER A 28 32.67 2.84 25.19
CA SER A 28 31.35 3.34 25.59
C SER A 28 30.24 2.87 24.64
N LEU A 29 30.49 2.89 23.32
CA LEU A 29 29.56 2.38 22.32
C LEU A 29 29.35 0.86 22.43
N GLU A 30 30.44 0.11 22.63
CA GLU A 30 30.34 -1.35 22.84
C GLU A 30 29.50 -1.70 24.06
N GLU A 31 29.73 -1.06 25.19
CA GLU A 31 28.98 -1.30 26.41
C GLU A 31 27.50 -0.96 26.22
N LEU A 32 27.19 0.19 25.62
CA LEU A 32 25.83 0.62 25.33
C LEU A 32 25.09 -0.39 24.44
N LEU A 33 25.69 -0.82 23.35
CA LEU A 33 25.02 -1.69 22.38
C LEU A 33 24.91 -3.13 22.86
N ARG A 34 25.94 -3.65 23.55
CA ARG A 34 25.86 -4.98 24.19
C ARG A 34 24.82 -5.03 25.30
N SER A 35 24.70 -3.97 26.11
CA SER A 35 23.64 -3.88 27.13
C SER A 35 22.23 -3.86 26.52
N ALA A 36 22.09 -3.38 25.28
CA ALA A 36 20.85 -3.40 24.52
C ALA A 36 20.58 -4.74 23.79
N GLY A 37 21.50 -5.72 23.90
CA GLY A 37 21.31 -7.08 23.38
C GLY A 37 21.87 -7.33 21.97
N TYR A 38 22.64 -6.41 21.40
CA TYR A 38 23.24 -6.58 20.07
C TYR A 38 24.56 -7.36 20.12
N GLU A 39 24.86 -8.07 19.03
CA GLU A 39 26.20 -8.66 18.81
C GLU A 39 27.13 -7.57 18.26
N VAL A 40 28.16 -7.21 19.04
CA VAL A 40 29.04 -6.08 18.72
C VAL A 40 30.46 -6.53 18.51
N ALA A 41 30.98 -6.22 17.31
CA ALA A 41 32.40 -6.24 16.99
C ALA A 41 32.92 -4.80 16.92
N SER A 42 34.23 -4.59 17.14
CA SER A 42 34.82 -3.27 17.03
C SER A 42 36.24 -3.30 16.47
N SER A 43 36.62 -2.23 15.77
CA SER A 43 37.98 -2.01 15.29
C SER A 43 38.39 -0.54 15.48
N ALA A 44 39.68 -0.33 15.73
CA ALA A 44 40.27 1.01 15.75
C ALA A 44 40.64 1.50 14.34
N LEU A 45 40.85 0.58 13.40
CA LEU A 45 41.32 0.85 12.05
C LEU A 45 40.19 0.67 11.04
N GLN A 46 40.00 1.63 10.16
CA GLN A 46 38.98 1.59 9.10
C GLN A 46 39.22 0.39 8.15
N SER A 47 40.46 0.16 7.74
CA SER A 47 40.83 -0.95 6.84
C SER A 47 40.45 -2.33 7.36
N GLU A 48 40.66 -2.57 8.66
CA GLU A 48 40.27 -3.82 9.32
C GLU A 48 38.73 -3.94 9.44
N GLY A 49 38.06 -2.84 9.79
CA GLY A 49 36.60 -2.77 9.86
C GLY A 49 35.95 -3.09 8.52
N PHE A 50 36.44 -2.54 7.42
CA PHE A 50 35.89 -2.82 6.09
C PHE A 50 36.16 -4.24 5.61
N GLN A 51 37.31 -4.82 5.96
CA GLN A 51 37.54 -6.23 5.72
C GLN A 51 36.53 -7.10 6.49
N PHE A 52 36.25 -6.75 7.74
CA PHE A 52 35.26 -7.44 8.56
C PHE A 52 33.84 -7.33 7.97
N VAL A 53 33.43 -6.19 7.43
CA VAL A 53 32.13 -6.01 6.73
C VAL A 53 32.00 -6.97 5.54
N ARG A 54 33.10 -7.14 4.77
CA ARG A 54 33.10 -8.07 3.62
C ARG A 54 33.01 -9.53 4.01
N ASP A 55 33.74 -9.93 5.07
CA ASP A 55 33.93 -11.35 5.42
C ASP A 55 32.83 -11.88 6.35
N ALA A 56 32.30 -11.05 7.26
CA ALA A 56 31.42 -11.50 8.34
C ALA A 56 29.93 -11.18 8.14
N GLY A 57 29.58 -10.33 7.15
CA GLY A 57 28.20 -9.91 6.89
C GLY A 57 27.62 -9.14 8.09
N VAL A 58 27.84 -7.84 8.12
CA VAL A 58 27.42 -6.91 9.18
C VAL A 58 26.08 -6.28 8.82
N ASP A 59 25.17 -6.17 9.77
CA ASP A 59 23.86 -5.54 9.56
C ASP A 59 23.94 -4.03 9.64
N LEU A 60 24.75 -3.50 10.58
CA LEU A 60 24.94 -2.09 10.82
C LEU A 60 26.40 -1.76 11.12
N LEU A 61 26.95 -0.77 10.44
CA LEU A 61 28.26 -0.17 10.67
C LEU A 61 28.09 1.20 11.36
N LEU A 62 28.69 1.36 12.53
CA LEU A 62 28.92 2.65 13.17
C LEU A 62 30.33 3.10 12.83
N LEU A 63 30.47 4.14 12.04
CA LEU A 63 31.77 4.64 11.56
C LEU A 63 32.04 6.02 12.14
N ALA A 64 33.01 6.13 13.03
CA ALA A 64 33.53 7.42 13.50
C ALA A 64 34.57 7.94 12.50
N ALA A 65 34.29 9.12 11.95
CA ALA A 65 35.15 9.70 10.92
C ALA A 65 35.09 11.24 10.87
N ASP A 66 36.17 11.81 10.42
CA ASP A 66 36.21 13.21 9.99
C ASP A 66 35.78 13.25 8.51
N ILE A 67 34.70 13.98 8.22
CA ILE A 67 34.18 14.13 6.85
C ILE A 67 35.17 14.91 5.94
N ALA A 68 36.13 15.61 6.50
CA ALA A 68 37.20 16.24 5.75
C ALA A 68 38.27 15.24 5.28
N ASP A 69 38.28 14.02 5.84
CA ASP A 69 39.23 12.97 5.47
C ASP A 69 38.80 12.25 4.19
N VAL A 70 39.63 12.27 3.17
CA VAL A 70 39.39 11.59 1.88
C VAL A 70 39.24 10.10 2.05
N GLN A 71 39.96 9.48 3.00
CA GLN A 71 39.88 8.05 3.26
C GLN A 71 38.49 7.60 3.76
N CYS A 72 37.79 8.44 4.51
CA CYS A 72 36.43 8.19 4.94
C CYS A 72 35.44 8.14 3.76
N CYS A 73 35.59 9.06 2.81
CA CYS A 73 34.75 9.14 1.62
C CYS A 73 34.91 7.91 0.71
N ASP A 74 36.18 7.51 0.49
CA ASP A 74 36.49 6.34 -0.34
C ASP A 74 35.96 5.05 0.28
N ALA A 75 36.10 4.91 1.56
CA ALA A 75 35.66 3.76 2.33
C ALA A 75 34.14 3.60 2.37
N LEU A 76 33.39 4.69 2.56
CA LEU A 76 31.95 4.67 2.54
C LEU A 76 31.44 4.33 1.13
N SER A 77 32.06 4.88 0.10
CA SER A 77 31.78 4.59 -1.30
C SER A 77 32.06 3.12 -1.63
N GLU A 78 33.13 2.52 -1.09
CA GLU A 78 33.44 1.10 -1.27
C GLU A 78 32.37 0.18 -0.64
N VAL A 79 31.93 0.48 0.60
CA VAL A 79 30.88 -0.32 1.28
C VAL A 79 29.55 -0.23 0.54
N LYS A 80 29.17 0.94 0.07
CA LYS A 80 27.87 1.16 -0.63
C LYS A 80 27.91 0.78 -2.10
N GLY A 81 29.06 0.85 -2.75
CA GLY A 81 29.22 0.51 -4.17
C GLY A 81 29.38 -0.98 -4.45
N ASN A 82 29.72 -1.78 -3.46
CA ASN A 82 29.90 -3.23 -3.62
C ASN A 82 28.60 -3.98 -3.36
N THR A 83 28.15 -4.77 -4.33
CA THR A 83 26.88 -5.53 -4.24
C THR A 83 26.78 -6.47 -3.03
N ALA A 84 27.91 -6.98 -2.53
CA ALA A 84 27.94 -7.85 -1.36
C ALA A 84 27.73 -7.10 -0.03
N THR A 85 28.13 -5.82 0.04
CA THR A 85 28.10 -5.02 1.26
C THR A 85 27.10 -3.86 1.18
N ALA A 86 26.55 -3.55 0.01
CA ALA A 86 25.60 -2.45 -0.20
C ALA A 86 24.35 -2.52 0.69
N GLY A 87 24.01 -3.71 1.20
CA GLY A 87 22.92 -3.91 2.15
C GLY A 87 23.27 -3.55 3.59
N THR A 88 24.55 -3.37 3.95
CA THR A 88 24.96 -2.94 5.29
C THR A 88 24.52 -1.50 5.52
N ARG A 89 23.81 -1.24 6.62
CA ARG A 89 23.43 0.13 7.02
C ARG A 89 24.64 0.82 7.65
N VAL A 90 24.78 2.12 7.42
CA VAL A 90 25.91 2.90 7.94
C VAL A 90 25.40 4.13 8.69
N ILE A 91 25.75 4.21 9.98
CA ILE A 91 25.59 5.44 10.77
C ILE A 91 26.98 6.08 10.91
N LEU A 92 27.12 7.29 10.41
CA LEU A 92 28.36 8.06 10.51
C LEU A 92 28.36 8.88 11.80
N LEU A 93 29.41 8.74 12.59
CA LEU A 93 29.63 9.51 13.82
C LEU A 93 30.65 10.62 13.53
N ILE A 94 30.20 11.87 13.59
CA ILE A 94 31.02 13.02 13.21
C ILE A 94 31.21 14.02 14.35
N ARG A 95 32.25 14.81 14.25
CA ARG A 95 32.44 16.03 15.07
C ARG A 95 32.14 17.24 14.20
N GLY A 96 30.88 17.71 14.19
CA GLY A 96 30.50 18.82 13.32
C GLY A 96 29.03 19.19 13.40
N GLY A 97 28.67 20.24 12.69
CA GLY A 97 27.31 20.81 12.66
C GLY A 97 26.47 20.36 11.45
N GLY A 98 25.56 21.24 11.06
CA GLY A 98 24.62 20.99 9.97
C GLY A 98 25.25 20.72 8.60
N PRO A 99 26.23 21.50 8.16
CA PRO A 99 26.89 21.29 6.86
C PRO A 99 27.62 19.96 6.75
N GLU A 100 28.31 19.53 7.81
CA GLU A 100 29.03 18.26 7.86
C GLU A 100 28.06 17.08 7.86
N ARG A 101 26.92 17.21 8.53
CA ARG A 101 25.86 16.18 8.51
C ARG A 101 25.28 16.00 7.11
N ALA A 102 24.94 17.09 6.43
CA ALA A 102 24.45 17.04 5.06
C ALA A 102 25.45 16.34 4.13
N ARG A 103 26.73 16.70 4.22
CA ARG A 103 27.78 16.06 3.44
C ARG A 103 27.93 14.57 3.73
N GLY A 104 27.79 14.12 4.98
CA GLY A 104 27.82 12.72 5.34
C GLY A 104 26.70 11.90 4.70
N LEU A 105 25.49 12.46 4.61
CA LEU A 105 24.36 11.85 3.91
C LEU A 105 24.58 11.83 2.39
N ASP A 106 25.10 12.91 1.81
CA ASP A 106 25.42 12.99 0.37
C ASP A 106 26.48 11.96 -0.05
N LEU A 107 27.38 11.59 0.86
CA LEU A 107 28.38 10.53 0.66
C LEU A 107 27.80 9.12 0.75
N GLY A 108 26.52 8.97 1.08
CA GLY A 108 25.82 7.68 1.10
C GLY A 108 25.70 7.03 2.48
N ALA A 109 25.99 7.74 3.57
CA ALA A 109 25.60 7.25 4.90
C ALA A 109 24.07 7.21 5.03
N ASP A 110 23.55 6.17 5.68
CA ASP A 110 22.11 6.05 5.93
C ASP A 110 21.64 6.96 7.05
N GLU A 111 22.56 7.33 7.96
CA GLU A 111 22.30 8.25 9.06
C GLU A 111 23.61 8.93 9.49
N VAL A 112 23.50 10.14 10.06
CA VAL A 112 24.65 10.88 10.60
C VAL A 112 24.35 11.41 11.99
N LEU A 113 25.17 11.08 12.97
CA LEU A 113 25.10 11.56 14.35
C LEU A 113 26.30 12.43 14.69
N SER A 114 26.03 13.59 15.29
CA SER A 114 27.09 14.49 15.77
C SER A 114 27.47 14.18 17.22
N SER A 115 28.78 14.11 17.49
CA SER A 115 29.30 13.96 18.85
C SER A 115 29.33 15.35 19.56
N PRO A 116 28.99 15.44 20.84
CA PRO A 116 28.52 14.38 21.73
C PRO A 116 27.08 13.97 21.42
N TRP A 117 26.80 12.68 21.47
CA TRP A 117 25.48 12.09 21.24
C TRP A 117 24.90 11.56 22.56
N GLU A 118 23.56 11.57 22.66
CA GLU A 118 22.83 11.00 23.77
C GLU A 118 22.65 9.48 23.62
N PRO A 119 22.87 8.64 24.66
CA PRO A 119 22.70 7.20 24.58
C PRO A 119 21.32 6.76 24.07
N ALA A 120 20.27 7.45 24.48
CA ALA A 120 18.90 7.15 24.06
C ALA A 120 18.68 7.44 22.57
N GLU A 121 19.27 8.52 22.03
CA GLU A 121 19.23 8.84 20.61
C GLU A 121 20.01 7.82 19.79
N MET A 122 21.22 7.48 20.19
CA MET A 122 22.03 6.45 19.54
C MET A 122 21.25 5.13 19.39
N LEU A 123 20.68 4.61 20.47
CA LEU A 123 19.90 3.38 20.43
C LEU A 123 18.64 3.52 19.57
N ALA A 124 17.97 4.67 19.55
CA ALA A 124 16.83 4.89 18.69
C ALA A 124 17.20 4.85 17.20
N ARG A 125 18.31 5.50 16.80
CA ARG A 125 18.83 5.48 15.43
C ARG A 125 19.26 4.08 15.00
N VAL A 126 19.96 3.35 15.86
CA VAL A 126 20.34 1.95 15.61
C VAL A 126 19.11 1.09 15.33
N ARG A 127 18.07 1.16 16.17
CA ARG A 127 16.83 0.41 15.96
C ARG A 127 16.11 0.77 14.65
N VAL A 128 16.10 2.04 14.26
CA VAL A 128 15.50 2.48 12.98
C VAL A 128 16.26 1.84 11.82
N GLN A 129 17.59 1.96 11.79
CA GLN A 129 18.40 1.45 10.69
C GLN A 129 18.34 -0.07 10.56
N LEU A 130 18.32 -0.81 11.65
CA LEU A 130 18.19 -2.28 11.64
C LEU A 130 16.80 -2.72 11.14
N ARG A 131 15.74 -2.05 11.55
CA ARG A 131 14.38 -2.31 11.05
C ARG A 131 14.25 -2.07 9.55
N GLU A 132 14.84 -0.99 9.04
CA GLU A 132 14.88 -0.72 7.60
C GLU A 132 15.68 -1.77 6.83
N LYS A 133 16.80 -2.22 7.41
CA LYS A 133 17.59 -3.32 6.84
C LYS A 133 16.76 -4.60 6.70
N HIS A 134 16.09 -5.01 7.76
CA HIS A 134 15.24 -6.22 7.75
C HIS A 134 14.13 -6.14 6.70
N ALA A 135 13.47 -4.98 6.56
CA ALA A 135 12.45 -4.78 5.55
C ALA A 135 13.00 -4.90 4.11
N LEU A 136 14.20 -4.36 3.86
CA LEU A 136 14.87 -4.47 2.56
C LEU A 136 15.30 -5.91 2.25
N ASP A 137 15.83 -6.63 3.24
CA ASP A 137 16.25 -8.03 3.07
C ASP A 137 15.04 -8.93 2.81
N GLU A 138 13.93 -8.73 3.50
CA GLU A 138 12.67 -9.46 3.24
C GLU A 138 12.13 -9.20 1.83
N MET A 139 12.22 -7.97 1.34
CA MET A 139 11.83 -7.65 -0.04
C MET A 139 12.74 -8.34 -1.07
N ARG A 140 14.07 -8.33 -0.85
CA ARG A 140 15.04 -9.02 -1.72
C ARG A 140 14.79 -10.52 -1.77
N ASP A 141 14.51 -11.15 -0.65
CA ASP A 141 14.21 -12.59 -0.60
C ASP A 141 12.92 -12.93 -1.32
N LYS A 142 11.88 -12.12 -1.19
CA LYS A 142 10.63 -12.29 -1.94
C LYS A 142 10.83 -12.15 -3.45
N THR A 143 11.66 -11.19 -3.88
CA THR A 143 11.97 -11.00 -5.30
C THR A 143 12.77 -12.19 -5.84
N ARG A 144 13.77 -12.68 -5.10
CA ARG A 144 14.58 -13.85 -5.49
C ARG A 144 13.71 -15.11 -5.65
N ILE A 145 12.81 -15.37 -4.69
CA ILE A 145 11.89 -16.52 -4.77
C ILE A 145 10.95 -16.41 -5.99
N ALA A 146 10.51 -15.20 -6.33
CA ALA A 146 9.67 -14.97 -7.51
C ALA A 146 10.45 -15.19 -8.82
N ASP A 147 11.72 -14.77 -8.88
CA ASP A 147 12.59 -14.97 -10.04
C ASP A 147 12.98 -16.45 -10.21
N GLU A 148 13.31 -17.17 -9.14
CA GLU A 148 13.55 -18.61 -9.16
C GLU A 148 12.30 -19.39 -9.63
N GLY A 149 11.11 -18.96 -9.22
CA GLY A 149 9.83 -19.50 -9.70
C GLY A 149 9.60 -19.28 -11.20
N ARG A 150 9.99 -18.12 -11.72
CA ARG A 150 9.93 -17.81 -13.16
C ARG A 150 10.90 -18.68 -13.98
N GLU A 151 12.12 -18.85 -13.51
CA GLU A 151 13.13 -19.70 -14.20
C GLU A 151 12.69 -21.17 -14.26
N MET A 152 12.15 -21.71 -13.15
CA MET A 152 11.60 -23.06 -13.12
C MET A 152 10.40 -23.22 -14.08
N ALA A 153 9.52 -22.24 -14.14
CA ALA A 153 8.39 -22.26 -15.08
C ALA A 153 8.85 -22.21 -16.55
N GLN A 154 9.84 -21.40 -16.88
CA GLN A 154 10.41 -21.33 -18.23
C GLN A 154 11.10 -22.63 -18.64
N THR A 155 11.84 -23.27 -17.74
CA THR A 155 12.51 -24.54 -17.99
C THR A 155 11.51 -25.68 -18.19
N ALA A 156 10.42 -25.70 -17.41
CA ALA A 156 9.32 -26.66 -17.58
C ALA A 156 8.59 -26.49 -18.93
N PHE A 157 8.39 -25.24 -19.38
CA PHE A 157 7.80 -24.93 -20.70
C PHE A 157 8.69 -25.38 -21.87
N GLN A 158 10.00 -25.20 -21.76
CA GLN A 158 10.96 -25.67 -22.78
C GLN A 158 11.01 -27.20 -22.85
N ALA A 159 10.96 -27.89 -21.70
CA ALA A 159 10.93 -29.35 -21.66
C ALA A 159 9.64 -29.93 -22.30
N LEU A 160 8.49 -29.27 -22.08
CA LEU A 160 7.22 -29.66 -22.72
C LEU A 160 7.25 -29.49 -24.26
N ALA A 161 7.85 -28.41 -24.75
CA ALA A 161 7.96 -28.15 -26.19
C ALA A 161 8.87 -29.18 -26.89
N VAL A 162 9.93 -29.65 -26.22
CA VAL A 162 10.81 -30.71 -26.75
C VAL A 162 10.11 -32.07 -26.80
N THR A 163 9.31 -32.39 -25.77
CA THR A 163 8.54 -33.65 -25.72
C THR A 163 7.44 -33.71 -26.79
N GLU A 164 6.77 -32.56 -27.06
CA GLU A 164 5.77 -32.46 -28.13
C GLU A 164 6.37 -32.65 -29.53
N LYS A 165 7.59 -32.19 -29.72
CA LYS A 165 8.32 -32.37 -30.99
C LYS A 165 8.73 -33.82 -31.22
N MET A 166 9.22 -34.51 -30.17
CA MET A 166 9.60 -35.95 -30.28
C MET A 166 8.40 -36.86 -30.51
N THR A 167 7.23 -36.54 -29.98
CA THR A 167 6.01 -37.33 -30.26
C THR A 167 5.47 -37.14 -31.67
N ARG A 168 5.66 -35.96 -32.29
CA ARG A 168 5.27 -35.74 -33.70
C ARG A 168 6.13 -36.51 -34.68
N ASP A 169 7.42 -36.65 -34.44
CA ASP A 169 8.35 -37.33 -35.36
C ASP A 169 8.20 -38.86 -35.33
N ALA A 170 7.77 -39.45 -34.19
CA ALA A 170 7.54 -40.88 -34.07
C ALA A 170 6.25 -41.37 -34.79
N PHE A 171 5.27 -40.52 -35.00
CA PHE A 171 4.00 -40.88 -35.66
C PHE A 171 4.02 -40.80 -37.19
N SER A 172 5.11 -40.31 -37.82
CA SER A 172 5.16 -40.13 -39.27
C SER A 172 5.51 -41.42 -40.03
N LEU A 173 6.11 -42.43 -39.43
CA LEU A 173 6.59 -43.64 -40.10
C LEU A 173 5.57 -44.79 -40.16
N GLU A 174 4.54 -44.81 -39.29
CA GLU A 174 3.53 -45.88 -39.23
C GLU A 174 2.33 -45.67 -40.17
N ARG A 175 2.21 -44.50 -40.79
CA ARG A 175 1.04 -44.08 -41.57
C ARG A 175 1.01 -44.54 -43.01
N ALA A 176 2.08 -45.07 -43.55
CA ALA A 176 2.13 -45.45 -44.96
C ALA A 176 1.46 -46.81 -45.28
N LEU A 177 1.18 -47.65 -44.28
CA LEU A 177 0.76 -49.03 -44.55
C LEU A 177 -0.73 -49.36 -44.29
N LYS A 178 -1.55 -48.41 -43.84
CA LYS A 178 -2.97 -48.68 -43.50
C LYS A 178 -4.00 -47.77 -44.20
N ILE A 179 -3.68 -47.22 -45.36
CA ILE A 179 -4.50 -46.21 -46.04
C ILE A 179 -5.70 -46.77 -46.80
N GLY A 180 -5.84 -48.09 -46.98
CA GLY A 180 -6.85 -48.66 -47.89
C GLY A 180 -8.25 -48.97 -47.28
N VAL A 181 -8.39 -49.16 -45.95
CA VAL A 181 -9.64 -49.68 -45.36
C VAL A 181 -10.33 -48.72 -44.37
N SER A 182 -9.66 -47.63 -44.05
CA SER A 182 -10.05 -46.76 -42.93
C SER A 182 -10.71 -45.41 -43.28
N ALA A 183 -10.92 -45.10 -44.56
CA ALA A 183 -11.37 -43.75 -44.97
C ALA A 183 -12.82 -43.43 -44.46
N LEU A 184 -13.71 -44.41 -44.37
CA LEU A 184 -15.06 -44.18 -43.86
C LEU A 184 -15.14 -44.16 -42.34
N PHE A 185 -14.27 -44.90 -41.68
CA PHE A 185 -14.15 -44.86 -40.21
C PHE A 185 -13.38 -43.62 -39.74
N ALA A 186 -12.43 -43.18 -40.57
CA ALA A 186 -11.63 -41.95 -40.26
C ALA A 186 -12.45 -40.66 -40.27
N VAL A 187 -13.48 -40.56 -41.14
CA VAL A 187 -14.37 -39.39 -41.20
C VAL A 187 -15.27 -39.31 -39.97
N ALA A 188 -15.80 -40.42 -39.50
CA ALA A 188 -16.61 -40.46 -38.25
C ALA A 188 -15.74 -40.20 -37.00
N ILE A 189 -14.54 -40.78 -36.94
CA ILE A 189 -13.56 -40.54 -35.90
C ILE A 189 -13.01 -39.11 -35.98
N LEU A 190 -12.87 -38.55 -37.17
CA LEU A 190 -12.42 -37.16 -37.37
C LEU A 190 -13.47 -36.17 -36.83
N ILE A 191 -14.76 -36.41 -37.08
CA ILE A 191 -15.85 -35.58 -36.57
C ILE A 191 -15.93 -35.69 -35.04
N VAL A 192 -15.82 -36.89 -34.49
CA VAL A 192 -15.80 -37.13 -33.02
C VAL A 192 -14.46 -36.58 -32.45
N GLY A 193 -13.33 -36.72 -33.16
CA GLY A 193 -12.05 -36.20 -32.73
C GLY A 193 -11.97 -34.67 -32.78
N ILE A 194 -12.57 -34.06 -33.81
CA ILE A 194 -12.68 -32.58 -33.90
C ILE A 194 -13.60 -32.07 -32.78
N PHE A 195 -14.73 -32.72 -32.53
CA PHE A 195 -15.58 -32.36 -31.44
C PHE A 195 -14.88 -32.54 -30.09
N PHE A 196 -14.11 -33.61 -29.89
CA PHE A 196 -13.36 -33.89 -28.66
C PHE A 196 -12.13 -32.97 -28.53
N LEU A 197 -11.47 -32.60 -29.63
CA LEU A 197 -10.37 -31.62 -29.62
C LEU A 197 -10.87 -30.20 -29.41
N TYR A 198 -12.06 -29.87 -29.93
CA TYR A 198 -12.72 -28.59 -29.68
C TYR A 198 -13.18 -28.47 -28.22
N SER A 199 -13.77 -29.55 -27.67
CA SER A 199 -14.17 -29.59 -26.27
C SER A 199 -12.95 -29.57 -25.32
N ARG A 200 -11.86 -30.31 -25.63
CA ARG A 200 -10.61 -30.26 -24.84
C ARG A 200 -9.84 -28.94 -24.99
N ARG A 201 -9.93 -28.27 -26.13
CA ARG A 201 -9.33 -26.96 -26.32
C ARG A 201 -10.12 -25.89 -25.56
N ALA A 202 -11.44 -25.96 -25.63
CA ALA A 202 -12.34 -25.15 -24.81
C ALA A 202 -12.13 -25.41 -23.31
N GLU A 203 -11.98 -26.66 -22.87
CA GLU A 203 -11.68 -26.99 -21.46
C GLU A 203 -10.31 -26.49 -21.00
N LYS A 204 -9.27 -26.54 -21.85
CA LYS A 204 -7.93 -26.05 -21.48
C LYS A 204 -7.89 -24.52 -21.42
N GLU A 205 -8.57 -23.84 -22.33
CA GLU A 205 -8.67 -22.38 -22.30
C GLU A 205 -9.52 -21.89 -21.13
N THR A 206 -10.63 -22.58 -20.83
CA THR A 206 -11.42 -22.32 -19.64
C THR A 206 -10.65 -22.60 -18.35
N ARG A 207 -9.92 -23.71 -18.22
CA ARG A 207 -9.10 -24.00 -17.01
C ARG A 207 -8.03 -22.96 -16.74
N ARG A 208 -7.44 -22.34 -17.77
CA ARG A 208 -6.46 -21.25 -17.60
C ARG A 208 -7.12 -19.96 -17.14
N ALA A 209 -8.27 -19.59 -17.73
CA ALA A 209 -9.06 -18.46 -17.26
C ALA A 209 -9.48 -18.63 -15.78
N TYR A 210 -9.80 -19.85 -15.39
CA TYR A 210 -10.22 -20.18 -14.02
C TYR A 210 -9.11 -20.04 -12.99
N SER A 211 -7.86 -20.37 -13.34
CA SER A 211 -6.73 -20.22 -12.40
C SER A 211 -6.47 -18.77 -12.03
N VAL A 212 -6.68 -17.85 -12.97
CA VAL A 212 -6.48 -16.42 -12.77
C VAL A 212 -7.63 -15.79 -11.97
N ILE A 213 -8.87 -16.21 -12.24
CA ILE A 213 -10.03 -15.75 -11.46
C ILE A 213 -9.96 -16.26 -10.01
N ALA A 214 -9.52 -17.50 -9.80
CA ALA A 214 -9.21 -18.03 -8.47
C ALA A 214 -8.06 -17.26 -7.78
N GLN A 215 -7.21 -16.60 -8.54
CA GLN A 215 -6.15 -15.74 -8.02
C GLN A 215 -6.68 -14.36 -7.64
N ILE A 216 -7.66 -13.84 -8.40
CA ILE A 216 -8.42 -12.63 -8.07
C ILE A 216 -9.29 -12.85 -6.82
N GLU A 217 -9.98 -13.97 -6.72
CA GLU A 217 -10.77 -14.32 -5.51
C GLU A 217 -9.87 -14.57 -4.29
N ARG A 218 -8.65 -15.08 -4.46
CA ARG A 218 -7.65 -15.12 -3.38
C ARG A 218 -7.17 -13.73 -2.98
N GLY A 219 -7.15 -12.78 -3.91
CA GLY A 219 -6.92 -11.37 -3.63
C GLY A 219 -8.04 -10.74 -2.79
N THR A 220 -9.31 -11.07 -3.10
CA THR A 220 -10.47 -10.66 -2.29
C THR A 220 -10.52 -11.38 -0.93
N ARG A 221 -10.12 -12.63 -0.82
CA ARG A 221 -9.98 -13.35 0.47
C ARG A 221 -8.80 -12.83 1.33
N ARG A 222 -7.79 -12.20 0.73
CA ARG A 222 -6.81 -11.39 1.49
C ARG A 222 -7.45 -10.19 2.19
N GLN A 223 -8.60 -9.71 1.68
CA GLN A 223 -9.41 -8.74 2.42
C GLN A 223 -10.00 -9.32 3.71
N ASP A 224 -10.41 -10.59 3.73
CA ASP A 224 -10.90 -11.25 4.96
C ASP A 224 -9.76 -11.45 5.98
N GLN A 225 -8.53 -11.68 5.53
CA GLN A 225 -7.34 -11.70 6.36
C GLN A 225 -6.97 -10.31 6.89
N LEU A 226 -7.19 -9.25 6.10
CA LEU A 226 -7.01 -7.85 6.53
C LEU A 226 -8.06 -7.42 7.58
N VAL A 227 -9.24 -8.03 7.62
CA VAL A 227 -10.20 -7.85 8.73
C VAL A 227 -9.65 -8.44 10.03
N SER A 228 -8.94 -9.56 9.94
CA SER A 228 -8.21 -10.16 11.07
C SER A 228 -7.07 -9.25 11.54
N ASP A 229 -6.31 -8.68 10.60
CA ASP A 229 -5.18 -7.79 10.89
C ASP A 229 -5.63 -6.39 11.33
N ALA A 230 -6.77 -5.90 10.83
CA ALA A 230 -7.41 -4.66 11.31
C ALA A 230 -7.96 -4.77 12.76
N ARG A 231 -8.21 -6.00 13.25
CA ARG A 231 -8.50 -6.23 14.68
C ARG A 231 -7.31 -5.89 15.59
N SER A 232 -6.09 -5.95 15.07
CA SER A 232 -4.86 -5.60 15.80
C SER A 232 -4.50 -4.10 15.72
N ALA A 233 -5.02 -3.36 14.75
CA ALA A 233 -4.71 -1.93 14.55
C ALA A 233 -5.74 -1.00 15.22
N ARG A 234 -5.95 -1.16 16.53
CA ARG A 234 -6.98 -0.43 17.28
C ARG A 234 -6.61 0.98 17.71
N ALA A 235 -5.47 1.51 17.36
CA ALA A 235 -5.10 2.91 17.66
C ALA A 235 -4.45 3.54 16.42
N ASP A 236 -5.01 4.63 15.93
CA ASP A 236 -4.32 5.49 14.98
C ASP A 236 -3.12 6.13 15.69
N PRO A 237 -1.87 5.73 15.39
CA PRO A 237 -0.70 6.24 16.10
C PRO A 237 -0.57 7.77 15.97
N GLN A 238 -0.98 8.35 14.85
CA GLN A 238 -0.83 9.78 14.59
C GLN A 238 -1.82 10.65 15.39
N GLN A 239 -3.07 10.20 15.57
CA GLN A 239 -4.00 10.93 16.44
C GLN A 239 -3.56 10.86 17.90
N THR A 240 -2.98 9.74 18.31
CA THR A 240 -2.43 9.58 19.66
C THR A 240 -1.22 10.48 19.85
N ASP A 241 -0.33 10.57 18.87
CA ASP A 241 0.88 11.41 18.90
C ASP A 241 0.54 12.90 18.96
N VAL A 242 -0.39 13.40 18.16
CA VAL A 242 -0.82 14.81 18.17
C VAL A 242 -1.47 15.17 19.50
N LEU A 243 -2.30 14.28 20.05
CA LEU A 243 -2.93 14.50 21.36
C LEU A 243 -1.89 14.51 22.50
N GLN A 244 -0.93 13.58 22.46
CA GLN A 244 0.18 13.52 23.41
C GLN A 244 1.06 14.76 23.33
N GLN A 245 1.40 15.19 22.11
CA GLN A 245 2.21 16.40 21.90
C GLN A 245 1.49 17.67 22.40
N LYS A 246 0.18 17.77 22.18
CA LYS A 246 -0.63 18.86 22.74
C LYS A 246 -0.62 18.84 24.27
N GLN A 247 -0.79 17.67 24.88
CA GLN A 247 -0.74 17.51 26.34
C GLN A 247 0.63 17.86 26.91
N GLN A 248 1.72 17.44 26.24
CA GLN A 248 3.07 17.80 26.64
C GLN A 248 3.30 19.32 26.60
N LEU A 249 2.91 19.99 25.52
CA LEU A 249 3.04 21.46 25.40
C LEU A 249 2.18 22.20 26.44
N GLN A 250 1.01 21.68 26.79
CA GLN A 250 0.19 22.23 27.87
C GLN A 250 0.88 22.10 29.24
N GLN A 251 1.42 20.91 29.54
CA GLN A 251 2.18 20.67 30.77
C GLN A 251 3.43 21.54 30.85
N GLU A 252 4.19 21.65 29.77
CA GLU A 252 5.37 22.52 29.66
C GLU A 252 4.99 23.99 29.90
N SER A 253 3.91 24.45 29.27
CA SER A 253 3.42 25.83 29.47
C SER A 253 3.03 26.12 30.93
N GLU A 254 2.38 25.16 31.61
CA GLU A 254 2.03 25.29 33.01
C GLU A 254 3.27 25.27 33.93
N GLU A 255 4.25 24.41 33.62
CA GLU A 255 5.52 24.36 34.35
C GLU A 255 6.31 25.67 34.22
N LEU A 256 6.42 26.18 32.97
CA LEU A 256 7.06 27.47 32.72
C LEU A 256 6.36 28.63 33.45
N ARG A 257 5.02 28.61 33.51
CA ARG A 257 4.25 29.60 34.31
C ARG A 257 4.58 29.52 35.82
N ARG A 258 4.71 28.30 36.36
CA ARG A 258 5.10 28.09 37.75
C ARG A 258 6.54 28.55 38.01
N LYS A 259 7.48 28.22 37.14
CA LYS A 259 8.88 28.68 37.21
C LYS A 259 8.96 30.18 37.09
N LEU A 260 8.20 30.81 36.19
CA LEU A 260 8.15 32.27 36.05
C LEU A 260 7.60 32.98 37.29
N ALA A 261 6.63 32.37 37.98
CA ALA A 261 6.06 32.91 39.24
C ALA A 261 7.05 32.84 40.44
N ALA A 262 8.01 31.91 40.37
CA ALA A 262 9.02 31.68 41.41
C ALA A 262 10.41 32.25 41.07
N ALA A 263 10.59 32.84 39.89
CA ALA A 263 11.90 33.24 39.37
C ALA A 263 12.39 34.57 39.92
N GLU A 264 13.69 34.68 40.14
CA GLU A 264 14.38 35.93 40.44
C GLU A 264 14.56 36.79 39.21
N ALA A 265 14.83 38.10 39.39
CA ALA A 265 14.81 39.10 38.31
C ALA A 265 15.73 38.78 37.08
N GLY A 266 16.80 38.00 37.28
CA GLY A 266 17.72 37.63 36.20
C GLY A 266 17.21 36.54 35.22
N GLU A 267 16.30 35.69 35.64
CA GLU A 267 15.80 34.57 34.85
C GLU A 267 14.44 34.84 34.15
N VAL A 268 13.72 35.88 34.60
CA VAL A 268 12.39 36.23 34.13
C VAL A 268 12.31 36.44 32.63
N SER A 269 13.32 37.05 32.00
CA SER A 269 13.35 37.37 30.55
C SER A 269 13.47 36.10 29.73
N SER A 270 14.29 35.14 30.14
CA SER A 270 14.49 33.86 29.48
C SER A 270 13.23 32.98 29.56
N LEU A 271 12.66 32.86 30.76
CA LEU A 271 11.45 32.09 31.00
C LEU A 271 10.21 32.65 30.25
N ARG A 272 10.09 33.99 30.19
CA ARG A 272 9.06 34.63 29.37
C ARG A 272 9.18 34.26 27.88
N LYS A 273 10.40 34.33 27.34
CA LYS A 273 10.63 33.96 25.92
C LYS A 273 10.26 32.50 25.66
N GLN A 274 10.63 31.58 26.55
CA GLN A 274 10.26 30.17 26.44
C GLN A 274 8.75 29.96 26.53
N LEU A 275 8.10 30.63 27.46
CA LEU A 275 6.64 30.57 27.62
C LEU A 275 5.89 31.12 26.40
N ASP A 276 6.38 32.24 25.86
CA ASP A 276 5.79 32.84 24.64
C ASP A 276 5.97 31.91 23.43
N ASP A 277 7.13 31.26 23.25
CA ASP A 277 7.37 30.28 22.19
C ASP A 277 6.47 29.05 22.33
N THR A 278 6.44 28.44 23.52
CA THR A 278 5.59 27.28 23.81
C THR A 278 4.10 27.59 23.64
N THR A 279 3.66 28.77 24.13
CA THR A 279 2.27 29.23 23.97
C THR A 279 1.94 29.50 22.49
N SER A 280 2.88 30.01 21.72
CA SER A 280 2.72 30.26 20.28
C SER A 280 2.63 28.96 19.48
N ARG A 281 3.40 27.93 19.87
CA ARG A 281 3.29 26.58 19.29
C ARG A 281 1.93 25.95 19.60
N LEU A 282 1.50 26.03 20.83
CA LEU A 282 0.20 25.50 21.25
C LEU A 282 -0.96 26.16 20.50
N ARG A 283 -0.97 27.50 20.40
CA ARG A 283 -1.98 28.23 19.62
C ARG A 283 -1.99 27.86 18.15
N ARG A 284 -0.81 27.66 17.53
CA ARG A 284 -0.74 27.21 16.13
C ARG A 284 -1.39 25.84 15.98
N MET A 285 -1.06 24.88 16.81
CA MET A 285 -1.66 23.54 16.78
C MET A 285 -3.18 23.58 17.00
N GLU A 286 -3.66 24.42 17.92
CA GLU A 286 -5.10 24.58 18.16
C GLU A 286 -5.82 25.20 16.97
N THR A 287 -5.23 26.22 16.34
CA THR A 287 -5.79 26.85 15.14
C THR A 287 -5.83 25.89 13.96
N GLU A 288 -4.75 25.13 13.75
CA GLU A 288 -4.68 24.10 12.70
C GLU A 288 -5.73 23.00 12.92
N SER A 289 -5.87 22.51 14.17
CA SER A 289 -6.88 21.52 14.53
C SER A 289 -8.31 22.04 14.29
N GLN A 290 -8.62 23.27 14.72
CA GLN A 290 -9.95 23.87 14.52
C GLN A 290 -10.27 24.08 13.03
N THR A 291 -9.28 24.51 12.24
CA THR A 291 -9.42 24.68 10.79
C THR A 291 -9.68 23.33 10.13
N ALA A 292 -8.91 22.30 10.51
CA ALA A 292 -9.09 20.95 10.00
C ALA A 292 -10.47 20.39 10.35
N GLU A 293 -10.94 20.55 11.60
CA GLU A 293 -12.30 20.14 12.01
C GLU A 293 -13.39 20.83 11.19
N GLY A 294 -13.23 22.13 10.91
CA GLY A 294 -14.14 22.90 10.06
C GLY A 294 -14.23 22.34 8.65
N VAL A 295 -13.08 22.07 8.03
CA VAL A 295 -12.99 21.49 6.69
C VAL A 295 -13.60 20.08 6.64
N ILE A 296 -13.27 19.24 7.62
CA ILE A 296 -13.78 17.88 7.73
C ILE A 296 -15.30 17.89 7.85
N ARG A 297 -15.84 18.70 8.77
CA ARG A 297 -17.30 18.83 8.98
C ARG A 297 -18.02 19.31 7.73
N ALA A 298 -17.41 20.22 6.99
CA ALA A 298 -17.98 20.75 5.75
C ALA A 298 -17.99 19.72 4.61
N TYR A 299 -16.92 18.96 4.44
CA TYR A 299 -16.71 18.16 3.22
C TYR A 299 -16.88 16.65 3.39
N ALA A 300 -16.71 16.08 4.59
CA ALA A 300 -16.90 14.65 4.79
C ALA A 300 -18.28 14.13 4.29
N PRO A 301 -19.40 14.88 4.40
CA PRO A 301 -20.68 14.45 3.84
C PRO A 301 -20.69 14.28 2.32
N SER A 302 -19.77 14.92 1.61
CA SER A 302 -19.67 14.91 0.14
C SER A 302 -18.61 13.95 -0.40
N VAL A 303 -17.96 13.19 0.49
CA VAL A 303 -17.02 12.13 0.11
C VAL A 303 -17.75 10.80 0.21
N CYS A 304 -17.82 10.05 -0.89
CA CYS A 304 -18.56 8.80 -0.99
C CYS A 304 -17.65 7.59 -1.14
N LEU A 305 -18.14 6.45 -0.65
CA LEU A 305 -17.63 5.13 -0.99
C LEU A 305 -18.16 4.77 -2.38
N LEU A 306 -17.27 4.47 -3.31
CA LEU A 306 -17.60 3.94 -4.62
C LEU A 306 -17.51 2.41 -4.58
N HIS A 307 -18.55 1.75 -5.07
CA HIS A 307 -18.61 0.31 -5.25
C HIS A 307 -18.80 0.02 -6.74
N VAL A 308 -17.82 -0.66 -7.32
CA VAL A 308 -17.81 -1.10 -8.71
C VAL A 308 -17.82 -2.60 -8.73
N SER A 309 -18.90 -3.21 -9.21
CA SER A 309 -19.00 -4.66 -9.44
C SER A 309 -18.76 -4.93 -10.92
N VAL A 310 -17.75 -5.74 -11.21
CA VAL A 310 -17.31 -6.08 -12.56
C VAL A 310 -17.69 -7.53 -12.85
N SER A 311 -18.41 -7.76 -13.93
CA SER A 311 -18.62 -9.09 -14.53
C SER A 311 -17.66 -9.29 -15.71
N PHE A 312 -17.52 -10.54 -16.13
CA PHE A 312 -16.66 -10.92 -17.25
C PHE A 312 -17.50 -11.55 -18.35
N VAL A 313 -17.29 -11.11 -19.57
CA VAL A 313 -18.03 -11.54 -20.75
C VAL A 313 -17.06 -12.15 -21.76
N ASP A 314 -17.34 -13.35 -22.23
CA ASP A 314 -16.54 -13.96 -23.29
C ASP A 314 -16.61 -13.13 -24.58
N ARG A 315 -15.47 -12.79 -25.12
CA ARG A 315 -15.33 -11.88 -26.27
C ARG A 315 -15.95 -12.46 -27.54
N SER A 316 -15.93 -13.76 -27.68
CA SER A 316 -16.35 -14.44 -28.90
C SER A 316 -17.86 -14.68 -28.95
N SER A 317 -18.45 -15.07 -27.81
CA SER A 317 -19.86 -15.44 -27.72
C SER A 317 -20.75 -14.35 -27.12
N GLY A 318 -20.16 -13.34 -26.44
CA GLY A 318 -20.90 -12.34 -25.70
C GLY A 318 -21.59 -12.88 -24.43
N ARG A 319 -21.31 -14.12 -24.03
CA ARG A 319 -21.93 -14.75 -22.87
C ARG A 319 -21.20 -14.37 -21.58
N PRO A 320 -21.95 -14.10 -20.49
CA PRO A 320 -21.32 -13.80 -19.21
C PRO A 320 -20.70 -15.08 -18.61
N LEU A 321 -19.57 -14.91 -17.94
CA LEU A 321 -18.95 -15.94 -17.13
C LEU A 321 -19.78 -16.19 -15.89
N ARG A 322 -20.10 -17.46 -15.61
CA ARG A 322 -20.94 -17.91 -14.50
C ARG A 322 -20.22 -18.92 -13.64
N TYR A 323 -20.63 -19.06 -12.41
CA TYR A 323 -20.26 -20.23 -11.61
C TYR A 323 -20.85 -21.49 -12.21
N GLY A 324 -20.14 -22.62 -12.12
CA GLY A 324 -20.62 -23.92 -12.61
C GLY A 324 -21.78 -24.51 -11.80
N GLY A 325 -22.07 -23.90 -10.65
CA GLY A 325 -23.15 -24.24 -9.74
C GLY A 325 -22.94 -23.59 -8.36
N ILE A 326 -23.94 -23.73 -7.50
CA ILE A 326 -23.91 -23.32 -6.10
C ILE A 326 -23.93 -24.55 -5.22
N ALA A 327 -22.99 -24.65 -4.29
CA ALA A 327 -22.91 -25.71 -3.29
C ALA A 327 -23.99 -25.53 -2.19
N PRO A 328 -24.32 -26.60 -1.40
CA PRO A 328 -25.32 -26.51 -0.35
C PRO A 328 -25.03 -25.47 0.75
N ASP A 329 -23.77 -25.06 0.91
CA ASP A 329 -23.34 -23.99 1.83
C ASP A 329 -23.57 -22.58 1.28
N GLY A 330 -24.14 -22.46 0.07
CA GLY A 330 -24.37 -21.19 -0.62
C GLY A 330 -23.15 -20.63 -1.37
N GLY A 331 -21.99 -21.28 -1.28
CA GLY A 331 -20.80 -20.90 -2.01
C GLY A 331 -20.76 -21.47 -3.45
N PRO A 332 -19.79 -21.06 -4.28
CA PRO A 332 -19.63 -21.64 -5.61
C PRO A 332 -19.22 -23.12 -5.54
N LEU A 333 -19.70 -23.90 -6.49
CA LEU A 333 -19.27 -25.28 -6.67
C LEU A 333 -17.76 -25.29 -6.93
N LYS A 334 -17.03 -26.19 -6.25
CA LYS A 334 -15.57 -26.30 -6.33
C LYS A 334 -15.16 -27.61 -7.00
N ASP A 335 -14.02 -27.58 -7.70
CA ASP A 335 -13.37 -28.78 -8.23
C ASP A 335 -12.64 -29.57 -7.13
N SER A 336 -11.97 -30.68 -7.53
CA SER A 336 -11.17 -31.52 -6.63
C SER A 336 -10.02 -30.79 -5.92
N ASP A 337 -9.54 -29.68 -6.50
CA ASP A 337 -8.45 -28.87 -5.99
C ASP A 337 -8.94 -27.70 -5.14
N GLY A 338 -10.27 -27.62 -4.92
CA GLY A 338 -10.91 -26.59 -4.11
C GLY A 338 -11.12 -25.24 -4.81
N ASN A 339 -10.91 -25.19 -6.15
CA ASN A 339 -11.14 -23.97 -6.93
C ASN A 339 -12.57 -23.90 -7.41
N PRO A 340 -13.20 -22.70 -7.49
CA PRO A 340 -14.52 -22.53 -8.07
C PRO A 340 -14.57 -23.04 -9.52
N VAL A 341 -15.65 -23.74 -9.86
CA VAL A 341 -15.93 -24.16 -11.23
C VAL A 341 -16.68 -23.05 -11.95
N TYR A 342 -16.24 -22.73 -13.16
CA TYR A 342 -16.82 -21.67 -13.99
C TYR A 342 -17.32 -22.22 -15.32
N THR A 343 -18.31 -21.54 -15.91
CA THR A 343 -18.92 -21.91 -17.17
C THR A 343 -19.43 -20.68 -17.93
N LEU A 344 -19.58 -20.79 -19.23
CA LEU A 344 -20.29 -19.82 -20.07
C LEU A 344 -21.77 -20.22 -20.28
N GLU A 345 -22.21 -21.34 -19.72
CA GLU A 345 -23.54 -21.93 -19.92
C GLU A 345 -24.29 -22.02 -18.60
N GLY A 346 -25.64 -22.23 -18.72
CA GLY A 346 -26.49 -22.41 -17.56
C GLY A 346 -27.01 -21.10 -16.95
N ASN A 347 -27.69 -21.24 -15.79
CA ASN A 347 -28.40 -20.14 -15.11
C ASN A 347 -27.81 -19.83 -13.71
N ALA A 348 -26.64 -20.38 -13.38
CA ALA A 348 -25.99 -20.06 -12.11
C ALA A 348 -25.57 -18.57 -12.08
N PRO A 349 -25.33 -17.99 -10.90
CA PRO A 349 -24.94 -16.60 -10.77
C PRO A 349 -23.71 -16.24 -11.62
N GLU A 350 -23.69 -15.02 -12.11
CA GLU A 350 -22.53 -14.46 -12.82
C GLU A 350 -21.35 -14.29 -11.88
N VAL A 351 -20.16 -14.54 -12.40
CA VAL A 351 -18.92 -14.26 -11.68
C VAL A 351 -18.73 -12.76 -11.63
N ARG A 352 -18.62 -12.24 -10.43
CA ARG A 352 -18.41 -10.80 -10.19
C ARG A 352 -17.19 -10.59 -9.33
N ALA A 353 -16.48 -9.49 -9.59
CA ALA A 353 -15.41 -8.97 -8.76
C ALA A 353 -15.79 -7.58 -8.27
N ASP A 354 -15.75 -7.38 -6.96
CA ASP A 354 -16.16 -6.14 -6.33
C ASP A 354 -14.95 -5.30 -5.93
N PHE A 355 -14.97 -4.05 -6.36
CA PHE A 355 -13.92 -3.07 -6.11
C PHE A 355 -14.49 -1.87 -5.37
N PHE A 356 -13.68 -1.36 -4.44
CA PHE A 356 -14.05 -0.21 -3.63
C PHE A 356 -13.03 0.91 -3.80
N GLY A 357 -13.54 2.11 -3.88
CA GLY A 357 -12.74 3.33 -3.97
C GLY A 357 -13.44 4.51 -3.34
N THR A 358 -12.85 5.66 -3.49
CA THR A 358 -13.39 6.92 -2.97
C THR A 358 -13.75 7.84 -4.12
N GLY A 359 -14.79 8.65 -3.93
CA GLY A 359 -15.13 9.75 -4.81
C GLY A 359 -15.61 10.95 -4.01
N PHE A 360 -15.64 12.12 -4.61
CA PHE A 360 -16.15 13.33 -3.96
C PHE A 360 -16.87 14.27 -4.94
N VAL A 361 -17.81 15.03 -4.42
CA VAL A 361 -18.69 15.90 -5.20
C VAL A 361 -17.93 17.15 -5.65
N VAL A 362 -17.90 17.38 -6.97
CA VAL A 362 -17.23 18.53 -7.61
C VAL A 362 -18.18 19.44 -8.40
N GLY A 363 -19.46 19.13 -8.40
CA GLY A 363 -20.49 19.91 -9.09
C GLY A 363 -21.86 19.26 -8.92
N ASP A 364 -22.90 19.89 -9.44
CA ASP A 364 -24.24 19.33 -9.47
C ASP A 364 -24.22 18.00 -10.22
N ASN A 365 -24.57 16.92 -9.53
CA ASN A 365 -24.60 15.57 -10.10
C ASN A 365 -23.23 15.06 -10.62
N ARG A 366 -22.10 15.64 -10.19
CA ARG A 366 -20.75 15.28 -10.64
C ARG A 366 -19.89 14.82 -9.48
N ILE A 367 -19.25 13.66 -9.64
CA ILE A 367 -18.31 13.06 -8.67
C ILE A 367 -16.98 12.87 -9.37
N LEU A 368 -15.88 13.32 -8.75
CA LEU A 368 -14.52 13.08 -9.22
C LEU A 368 -13.91 11.90 -8.45
N THR A 369 -13.15 11.09 -9.17
CA THR A 369 -12.41 9.93 -8.65
C THR A 369 -11.22 9.61 -9.54
N ASN A 370 -10.52 8.49 -9.30
CA ASN A 370 -9.49 7.99 -10.20
C ASN A 370 -10.04 7.13 -11.35
N HIS A 371 -9.29 7.09 -12.46
CA HIS A 371 -9.57 6.21 -13.59
C HIS A 371 -9.54 4.73 -13.17
N HIS A 372 -8.49 4.29 -12.46
CA HIS A 372 -8.38 2.90 -12.01
C HIS A 372 -9.49 2.46 -11.03
N VAL A 373 -10.18 3.38 -10.37
CA VAL A 373 -11.35 3.08 -9.53
C VAL A 373 -12.57 2.72 -10.39
N VAL A 374 -12.79 3.45 -11.48
CA VAL A 374 -13.95 3.25 -12.37
C VAL A 374 -13.73 2.14 -13.40
N GLN A 375 -12.48 1.86 -13.73
CA GLN A 375 -12.05 0.74 -14.56
C GLN A 375 -10.93 -0.02 -13.86
N PRO A 376 -11.25 -0.91 -12.91
CA PRO A 376 -10.26 -1.63 -12.11
C PRO A 376 -9.25 -2.46 -12.92
N TRP A 377 -9.54 -2.72 -14.18
CA TRP A 377 -8.64 -3.40 -15.12
C TRP A 377 -7.63 -2.48 -15.80
N TRP A 378 -7.78 -1.15 -15.66
CA TRP A 378 -6.85 -0.20 -16.26
C TRP A 378 -5.49 -0.23 -15.57
N LYS A 379 -4.41 -0.54 -16.32
CA LYS A 379 -3.04 -0.70 -15.81
C LYS A 379 -2.91 -1.69 -14.63
N ASN A 380 -3.79 -2.69 -14.59
CA ASN A 380 -3.77 -3.74 -13.58
C ASN A 380 -3.28 -5.04 -14.23
N GLU A 381 -2.05 -5.46 -13.90
CA GLU A 381 -1.41 -6.64 -14.49
C GLU A 381 -2.20 -7.94 -14.22
N GLU A 382 -2.78 -8.09 -13.02
CA GLU A 382 -3.56 -9.27 -12.65
C GLU A 382 -4.82 -9.39 -13.52
N LEU A 383 -5.52 -8.28 -13.74
CA LEU A 383 -6.72 -8.26 -14.57
C LEU A 383 -6.38 -8.28 -16.07
N SER A 384 -5.24 -7.73 -16.48
CA SER A 384 -4.77 -7.81 -17.88
C SER A 384 -4.62 -9.23 -18.35
N SER A 385 -4.16 -10.14 -17.49
CA SER A 385 -4.04 -11.58 -17.83
C SER A 385 -5.40 -12.25 -18.09
N VAL A 386 -6.48 -11.78 -17.45
CA VAL A 386 -7.88 -12.23 -17.71
C VAL A 386 -8.35 -11.74 -19.07
N LEU A 387 -8.02 -10.49 -19.40
CA LEU A 387 -8.38 -9.89 -20.70
C LEU A 387 -7.68 -10.57 -21.87
N GLU A 388 -6.43 -10.98 -21.71
CA GLU A 388 -5.66 -11.73 -22.71
C GLU A 388 -6.24 -13.11 -22.98
N GLN A 389 -6.99 -13.69 -22.05
CA GLN A 389 -7.65 -14.98 -22.19
C GLN A 389 -9.01 -14.92 -22.89
N GLY A 390 -9.35 -13.79 -23.49
CA GLY A 390 -10.57 -13.63 -24.28
C GLY A 390 -11.82 -13.21 -23.51
N LEU A 391 -11.66 -12.79 -22.24
CA LEU A 391 -12.73 -12.20 -21.46
C LEU A 391 -12.67 -10.67 -21.52
N ASN A 392 -13.83 -10.02 -21.67
CA ASN A 392 -13.98 -8.58 -21.55
C ASN A 392 -14.62 -8.24 -20.21
N PRO A 393 -14.10 -7.27 -19.46
CA PRO A 393 -14.73 -6.78 -18.25
C PRO A 393 -15.94 -5.91 -18.62
N ALA A 394 -17.01 -6.03 -17.85
CA ALA A 394 -18.19 -5.20 -17.96
C ALA A 394 -18.60 -4.73 -16.57
N ILE A 395 -18.96 -3.45 -16.44
CA ILE A 395 -19.48 -2.92 -15.18
C ILE A 395 -20.90 -3.45 -15.00
N ALA A 396 -21.09 -4.36 -14.06
CA ALA A 396 -22.39 -4.92 -13.72
C ALA A 396 -23.18 -3.99 -12.79
N GLN A 397 -22.49 -3.30 -11.86
CA GLN A 397 -23.09 -2.36 -10.93
C GLN A 397 -22.07 -1.26 -10.61
N PHE A 398 -22.54 -0.03 -10.50
CA PHE A 398 -21.72 1.09 -10.08
C PHE A 398 -22.53 2.07 -9.23
N GLU A 399 -22.18 2.15 -7.95
CA GLU A 399 -22.90 2.92 -6.97
C GLU A 399 -21.97 3.78 -6.09
N ALA A 400 -22.46 4.94 -5.70
CA ALA A 400 -21.85 5.85 -4.76
C ALA A 400 -22.66 5.90 -3.46
N TYR A 401 -22.01 5.58 -2.35
CA TYR A 401 -22.63 5.57 -1.02
C TYR A 401 -22.12 6.75 -0.20
N PHE A 402 -23.00 7.68 0.11
CA PHE A 402 -22.67 8.87 0.88
C PHE A 402 -22.96 8.67 2.38
N PRO A 403 -22.23 9.36 3.28
CA PRO A 403 -22.56 9.39 4.70
C PRO A 403 -24.02 9.79 4.91
N ASP A 404 -24.70 9.11 5.84
CA ASP A 404 -26.08 9.35 6.25
C ASP A 404 -27.13 9.35 5.10
N ALA A 405 -26.75 8.89 3.90
CA ALA A 405 -27.70 8.68 2.82
C ALA A 405 -28.52 7.41 3.07
N PRO A 406 -29.81 7.38 2.66
CA PRO A 406 -30.68 6.20 2.89
C PRO A 406 -30.37 5.03 1.97
N ALA A 407 -29.72 5.28 0.83
CA ALA A 407 -29.37 4.29 -0.19
C ALA A 407 -28.16 4.75 -1.02
N GLY A 408 -27.59 3.82 -1.78
CA GLY A 408 -26.59 4.13 -2.81
C GLY A 408 -27.21 4.91 -3.98
N VAL A 409 -26.40 5.73 -4.61
CA VAL A 409 -26.74 6.45 -5.84
C VAL A 409 -26.09 5.73 -7.00
N ARG A 410 -26.87 5.32 -7.99
CA ARG A 410 -26.32 4.76 -9.22
C ARG A 410 -25.57 5.85 -9.97
N VAL A 411 -24.33 5.53 -10.37
CA VAL A 411 -23.46 6.44 -11.10
C VAL A 411 -23.00 5.82 -12.42
N SER A 412 -22.62 6.67 -13.34
CA SER A 412 -22.04 6.27 -14.63
C SER A 412 -20.79 7.09 -14.92
N ILE A 413 -19.89 6.54 -15.69
CA ILE A 413 -18.70 7.25 -16.16
C ILE A 413 -19.15 8.32 -17.16
N SER A 414 -18.83 9.57 -16.85
CA SER A 414 -19.09 10.71 -17.76
C SER A 414 -17.89 10.97 -18.66
N GLN A 415 -16.70 11.02 -18.05
CA GLN A 415 -15.45 11.27 -18.76
C GLN A 415 -14.29 10.57 -18.04
N ILE A 416 -13.28 10.19 -18.81
CA ILE A 416 -12.01 9.66 -18.30
C ILE A 416 -10.90 10.55 -18.84
N SER A 417 -9.91 10.84 -18.00
CA SER A 417 -8.75 11.64 -18.43
C SER A 417 -7.76 10.79 -19.21
N ASP A 418 -7.30 11.30 -20.34
CA ASP A 418 -6.25 10.70 -21.14
C ASP A 418 -4.84 11.03 -20.59
N GLN A 419 -4.74 12.06 -19.73
CA GLN A 419 -3.48 12.59 -19.23
C GLN A 419 -3.12 12.14 -17.82
N ALA A 420 -4.13 11.85 -16.99
CA ALA A 420 -3.94 11.55 -15.58
C ALA A 420 -4.91 10.44 -15.14
N ASP A 421 -4.58 9.82 -14.00
CA ASP A 421 -5.45 8.83 -13.38
C ASP A 421 -6.67 9.49 -12.71
N LEU A 422 -7.56 10.06 -13.51
CA LEU A 422 -8.78 10.75 -13.08
C LEU A 422 -9.97 10.34 -13.93
N ALA A 423 -11.14 10.31 -13.32
CA ALA A 423 -12.43 10.10 -13.97
C ALA A 423 -13.52 10.94 -13.34
N LEU A 424 -14.43 11.42 -14.16
CA LEU A 424 -15.63 12.14 -13.76
C LEU A 424 -16.85 11.22 -13.90
N LEU A 425 -17.60 11.10 -12.82
CA LEU A 425 -18.85 10.36 -12.77
C LEU A 425 -20.04 11.31 -12.77
N LYS A 426 -21.17 10.79 -13.24
CA LYS A 426 -22.46 11.43 -13.19
C LYS A 426 -23.47 10.53 -12.44
N GLY A 427 -24.25 11.13 -11.54
CA GLY A 427 -25.32 10.47 -10.79
C GLY A 427 -26.31 11.48 -10.27
N ASP A 428 -27.53 11.09 -9.98
CA ASP A 428 -28.55 11.99 -9.42
C ASP A 428 -28.29 12.23 -7.92
N LEU A 429 -27.70 13.38 -7.61
CA LEU A 429 -27.41 13.82 -6.25
C LEU A 429 -28.43 14.84 -5.72
N SER A 430 -29.46 15.19 -6.49
CA SER A 430 -30.40 16.28 -6.19
C SER A 430 -31.11 16.10 -4.84
N GLY A 431 -31.40 14.84 -4.46
CA GLY A 431 -32.02 14.49 -3.17
C GLY A 431 -31.09 14.58 -1.96
N LEU A 432 -29.77 14.66 -2.16
CA LEU A 432 -28.79 14.55 -1.06
C LEU A 432 -28.28 15.89 -0.52
N LYS A 433 -28.45 16.99 -1.26
CA LYS A 433 -27.99 18.35 -0.91
C LYS A 433 -26.55 18.36 -0.36
N ARG A 434 -25.60 17.78 -1.12
CA ARG A 434 -24.21 17.67 -0.72
C ARG A 434 -23.42 18.93 -1.03
N PRO A 435 -22.58 19.44 -0.12
CA PRO A 435 -21.64 20.53 -0.43
C PRO A 435 -20.73 20.15 -1.61
N ILE A 436 -20.52 21.09 -2.53
CA ILE A 436 -19.54 20.95 -3.60
C ILE A 436 -18.16 21.30 -3.05
N LEU A 437 -17.17 20.43 -3.22
CA LEU A 437 -15.82 20.70 -2.81
C LEU A 437 -15.18 21.76 -3.70
N LYS A 438 -14.55 22.75 -3.08
CA LYS A 438 -13.84 23.81 -3.79
C LYS A 438 -12.52 23.29 -4.32
N LEU A 439 -12.32 23.31 -5.63
CA LEU A 439 -11.06 22.91 -6.26
C LEU A 439 -10.10 24.12 -6.31
N ASP A 440 -8.85 23.90 -5.92
CA ASP A 440 -7.78 24.90 -6.00
C ASP A 440 -6.72 24.45 -7.01
N THR A 441 -6.92 24.85 -8.26
CA THR A 441 -6.08 24.43 -9.40
C THR A 441 -4.82 25.28 -9.59
N ARG A 442 -4.60 26.29 -8.75
CA ARG A 442 -3.40 27.14 -8.79
C ARG A 442 -2.15 26.29 -8.47
N LYS A 443 -1.05 26.60 -9.13
CA LYS A 443 0.23 25.90 -8.88
C LYS A 443 0.70 26.06 -7.43
N GLU A 444 0.44 27.20 -6.85
CA GLU A 444 0.85 27.59 -5.49
C GLU A 444 -0.08 27.04 -4.41
N ALA A 445 -1.16 26.38 -4.78
CA ALA A 445 -2.11 25.78 -3.84
C ALA A 445 -1.54 24.60 -3.06
N ALA A 446 -0.52 23.94 -3.62
CA ALA A 446 0.23 22.86 -2.99
C ALA A 446 1.69 23.29 -2.86
N VAL A 447 2.20 23.36 -1.64
CA VAL A 447 3.59 23.73 -1.33
C VAL A 447 4.16 22.72 -0.34
N SER A 448 5.38 22.26 -0.57
CA SER A 448 6.09 21.34 0.32
C SER A 448 6.15 21.86 1.76
N GLY A 449 5.92 21.00 2.72
CA GLY A 449 5.84 21.34 4.15
C GLY A 449 4.46 21.86 4.62
N GLN A 450 3.50 22.10 3.72
CA GLN A 450 2.16 22.51 4.14
C GLN A 450 1.34 21.34 4.69
N PRO A 451 0.53 21.57 5.75
CA PRO A 451 -0.41 20.57 6.22
C PRO A 451 -1.50 20.29 5.18
N LEU A 452 -1.91 19.04 5.11
CA LEU A 452 -3.02 18.58 4.30
C LEU A 452 -3.94 17.62 5.05
N ILE A 453 -5.17 17.54 4.59
CA ILE A 453 -6.20 16.61 5.04
C ILE A 453 -6.52 15.68 3.87
N SER A 454 -6.54 14.37 4.12
CA SER A 454 -7.04 13.37 3.19
C SER A 454 -8.33 12.76 3.71
N LEU A 455 -9.35 12.70 2.87
CA LEU A 455 -10.62 12.06 3.16
C LEU A 455 -10.84 10.88 2.23
N GLY A 456 -11.18 9.69 2.77
CA GLY A 456 -11.42 8.54 1.91
C GLY A 456 -11.84 7.29 2.66
N TYR A 457 -12.04 6.22 1.89
CA TYR A 457 -12.44 4.91 2.41
C TYR A 457 -11.28 3.92 2.30
N ALA A 458 -10.16 4.27 2.92
CA ALA A 458 -8.98 3.42 2.98
C ALA A 458 -9.35 2.00 3.47
N THR A 459 -8.80 0.95 2.82
CA THR A 459 -9.18 -0.47 2.96
C THR A 459 -10.65 -0.81 2.66
N GLY A 460 -11.40 0.10 2.03
CA GLY A 460 -12.78 -0.14 1.63
C GLY A 460 -13.69 -0.57 2.79
N LEU A 461 -14.40 -1.68 2.64
CA LEU A 461 -15.34 -2.18 3.65
C LEU A 461 -14.66 -2.60 4.95
N SER A 462 -13.43 -3.11 4.88
CA SER A 462 -12.71 -3.64 6.05
C SER A 462 -12.48 -2.58 7.12
N ALA A 463 -12.09 -1.35 6.76
CA ALA A 463 -11.93 -0.28 7.74
C ALA A 463 -13.27 0.21 8.33
N ILE A 464 -14.33 0.19 7.54
CA ILE A 464 -15.66 0.54 8.04
C ILE A 464 -16.12 -0.50 9.06
N LEU A 465 -15.97 -1.78 8.75
CA LEU A 465 -16.30 -2.89 9.65
C LEU A 465 -15.42 -2.87 10.91
N ALA A 466 -14.12 -2.63 10.80
CA ALA A 466 -13.22 -2.54 11.95
C ALA A 466 -13.64 -1.46 12.96
N ARG A 467 -14.27 -0.38 12.49
CA ARG A 467 -14.81 0.71 13.33
C ARG A 467 -16.20 0.43 13.90
N ALA A 468 -16.91 -0.58 13.38
CA ALA A 468 -18.29 -0.87 13.73
C ALA A 468 -18.48 -1.62 15.06
N GLY A 469 -17.40 -2.13 15.67
CA GLY A 469 -17.47 -2.98 16.85
C GLY A 469 -17.73 -4.46 16.52
N GLU A 470 -17.24 -5.34 17.38
CA GLU A 470 -17.20 -6.78 17.11
C GLU A 470 -18.61 -7.42 17.00
N GLU A 471 -19.53 -7.01 17.85
CA GLU A 471 -20.92 -7.51 17.82
C GLU A 471 -21.61 -7.15 16.50
N THR A 472 -21.50 -5.88 16.09
CA THR A 472 -22.05 -5.39 14.83
C THR A 472 -21.47 -6.13 13.61
N VAL A 473 -20.14 -6.36 13.62
CA VAL A 473 -19.46 -7.12 12.55
C VAL A 473 -20.00 -8.54 12.46
N ASN A 474 -20.16 -9.22 13.61
CA ASN A 474 -20.69 -10.58 13.66
C ASN A 474 -22.14 -10.66 13.17
N GLU A 475 -22.98 -9.67 13.50
CA GLU A 475 -24.36 -9.58 13.01
C GLU A 475 -24.40 -9.38 11.50
N ILE A 476 -23.59 -8.45 10.96
CA ILE A 476 -23.49 -8.19 9.52
C ILE A 476 -23.01 -9.46 8.80
N ALA A 477 -21.95 -10.10 9.28
CA ALA A 477 -21.41 -11.31 8.66
C ALA A 477 -22.46 -12.44 8.61
N LYS A 478 -23.23 -12.63 9.69
CA LYS A 478 -24.31 -13.63 9.74
C LYS A 478 -25.46 -13.31 8.80
N SER A 479 -25.88 -12.04 8.72
CA SER A 479 -27.05 -11.65 7.92
C SER A 479 -26.75 -11.57 6.42
N THR A 480 -25.50 -11.34 6.04
CA THR A 480 -25.09 -11.12 4.66
C THR A 480 -24.40 -12.33 4.01
N ALA A 481 -23.99 -13.31 4.82
CA ALA A 481 -23.15 -14.43 4.40
C ALA A 481 -21.86 -14.00 3.66
N GLY A 482 -21.36 -12.79 3.96
CA GLY A 482 -20.15 -12.24 3.33
C GLY A 482 -20.36 -11.67 1.92
N ASP A 483 -21.59 -11.57 1.43
CA ASP A 483 -21.93 -10.94 0.15
C ASP A 483 -21.62 -9.43 0.21
N PRO A 484 -20.70 -8.90 -0.62
CA PRO A 484 -20.24 -7.50 -0.52
C PRO A 484 -21.36 -6.48 -0.70
N GLU A 485 -22.30 -6.73 -1.61
CA GLU A 485 -23.44 -5.84 -1.87
C GLU A 485 -24.35 -5.75 -0.63
N LYS A 486 -24.68 -6.90 -0.03
CA LYS A 486 -25.48 -6.96 1.19
C LYS A 486 -24.75 -6.34 2.39
N VAL A 487 -23.44 -6.53 2.49
CA VAL A 487 -22.60 -5.87 3.51
C VAL A 487 -22.71 -4.37 3.39
N VAL A 488 -22.55 -3.81 2.19
CA VAL A 488 -22.69 -2.36 1.96
C VAL A 488 -24.08 -1.88 2.34
N GLN A 489 -25.13 -2.58 1.96
CA GLN A 489 -26.53 -2.24 2.30
C GLN A 489 -26.75 -2.22 3.81
N GLU A 490 -26.19 -3.19 4.56
CA GLU A 490 -26.23 -3.22 6.02
C GLU A 490 -25.47 -2.05 6.65
N LEU A 491 -24.30 -1.69 6.08
CA LEU A 491 -23.53 -0.53 6.54
C LEU A 491 -24.28 0.79 6.31
N VAL A 492 -24.98 0.92 5.17
CA VAL A 492 -25.86 2.07 4.89
C VAL A 492 -27.00 2.14 5.88
N ARG A 493 -27.73 1.03 6.07
CA ARG A 493 -28.86 0.95 7.01
C ARG A 493 -28.46 1.35 8.44
N ARG A 494 -27.25 0.97 8.85
CA ARG A 494 -26.69 1.28 10.17
C ARG A 494 -25.99 2.64 10.24
N LYS A 495 -25.96 3.42 9.15
CA LYS A 495 -25.29 4.71 9.04
C LYS A 495 -23.78 4.66 9.37
N LEU A 496 -23.15 3.55 8.99
CA LEU A 496 -21.72 3.31 9.24
C LEU A 496 -20.83 3.80 8.08
N ILE A 497 -21.40 4.18 6.94
CA ILE A 497 -20.66 4.74 5.81
C ILE A 497 -20.15 6.13 6.18
N ARG A 498 -18.87 6.20 6.58
CA ARG A 498 -18.18 7.45 6.94
C ARG A 498 -16.75 7.39 6.45
N PRO A 499 -16.24 8.43 5.77
CA PRO A 499 -14.85 8.44 5.34
C PRO A 499 -13.89 8.44 6.55
N LEU A 500 -12.75 7.85 6.35
CA LEU A 500 -11.60 8.02 7.23
C LEU A 500 -10.99 9.38 6.96
N VAL A 501 -10.56 10.04 8.01
CA VAL A 501 -9.86 11.31 7.95
C VAL A 501 -8.44 11.09 8.40
N THR A 502 -7.48 11.44 7.57
CA THR A 502 -6.08 11.47 7.94
C THR A 502 -5.47 12.83 7.67
N GLN A 503 -4.52 13.22 8.48
CA GLN A 503 -3.80 14.48 8.36
C GLN A 503 -2.32 14.19 8.17
N GLY A 504 -1.65 15.08 7.47
CA GLY A 504 -0.22 14.99 7.22
C GLY A 504 0.28 16.24 6.54
N HIS A 505 1.42 16.13 5.87
CA HIS A 505 2.07 17.25 5.19
C HIS A 505 2.40 16.87 3.74
N ILE A 506 2.51 17.89 2.91
CA ILE A 506 3.03 17.77 1.56
C ILE A 506 4.54 17.62 1.67
N GLY A 507 5.07 16.48 1.27
CA GLY A 507 6.51 16.23 1.21
C GLY A 507 7.14 16.89 -0.02
N ASP A 508 6.52 16.71 -1.21
CA ASP A 508 7.02 17.27 -2.46
C ASP A 508 5.88 17.53 -3.45
N VAL A 509 6.12 18.45 -4.39
CA VAL A 509 5.17 18.79 -5.46
C VAL A 509 5.84 18.67 -6.82
N LEU A 510 5.59 17.57 -7.50
CA LEU A 510 6.11 17.27 -8.82
C LEU A 510 5.12 17.73 -9.91
N PRO A 511 5.55 17.82 -11.17
CA PRO A 511 4.65 18.22 -12.25
C PRO A 511 3.40 17.34 -12.38
N ASP A 512 3.52 16.03 -12.18
CA ASP A 512 2.49 15.01 -12.39
C ASP A 512 1.91 14.44 -11.09
N LYS A 513 2.49 14.73 -9.93
CA LYS A 513 2.07 14.17 -8.64
C LYS A 513 2.39 15.06 -7.44
N ILE A 514 1.63 14.90 -6.38
CA ILE A 514 1.87 15.44 -5.04
C ILE A 514 2.30 14.28 -4.16
N VAL A 515 3.47 14.42 -3.50
CA VAL A 515 3.96 13.47 -2.50
C VAL A 515 3.53 13.94 -1.12
N TYR A 516 2.98 13.05 -0.30
CA TYR A 516 2.49 13.42 1.03
C TYR A 516 2.57 12.23 2.02
N ASP A 517 2.57 12.53 3.32
CA ASP A 517 2.74 11.55 4.39
C ASP A 517 1.45 11.17 5.15
N ALA A 518 0.30 11.83 4.86
CA ALA A 518 -0.97 11.43 5.45
C ALA A 518 -1.30 9.98 5.10
N GLN A 519 -1.62 9.18 6.12
CA GLN A 519 -1.84 7.73 5.94
C GLN A 519 -3.01 7.45 5.01
N THR A 520 -2.78 6.58 4.03
CA THR A 520 -3.82 6.04 3.16
C THR A 520 -3.47 4.62 2.73
N THR A 521 -4.45 3.89 2.20
CA THR A 521 -4.26 2.53 1.67
C THR A 521 -5.15 2.31 0.44
N SER A 522 -5.14 1.10 -0.11
CA SER A 522 -6.10 0.66 -1.13
C SER A 522 -7.54 1.02 -0.71
N GLY A 523 -8.35 1.58 -1.60
CA GLY A 523 -9.69 2.10 -1.32
C GLY A 523 -9.72 3.61 -0.97
N GLY A 524 -8.63 4.19 -0.48
CA GLY A 524 -8.46 5.64 -0.38
C GLY A 524 -8.29 6.34 -1.73
N SER A 525 -7.95 5.58 -2.78
CA SER A 525 -7.87 6.08 -4.16
C SER A 525 -9.15 6.79 -4.58
N GLY A 526 -9.00 7.96 -5.19
CA GLY A 526 -10.12 8.83 -5.57
C GLY A 526 -10.54 9.83 -4.48
N GLY A 527 -9.93 9.78 -3.30
CA GLY A 527 -10.20 10.70 -2.20
C GLY A 527 -9.56 12.08 -2.40
N PRO A 528 -10.20 13.17 -1.93
CA PRO A 528 -9.64 14.51 -2.05
C PRO A 528 -8.47 14.73 -1.07
N LEU A 529 -7.44 15.40 -1.56
CA LEU A 529 -6.38 16.02 -0.78
C LEU A 529 -6.70 17.50 -0.62
N ILE A 530 -6.88 17.95 0.60
CA ILE A 530 -7.39 19.28 0.93
C ILE A 530 -6.33 20.05 1.69
N ASN A 531 -6.03 21.27 1.25
CA ASN A 531 -5.10 22.15 1.94
C ASN A 531 -5.76 22.83 3.15
N ARG A 532 -4.97 23.55 3.94
CA ARG A 532 -5.45 24.27 5.13
C ARG A 532 -6.55 25.30 4.84
N ASP A 533 -6.63 25.81 3.60
CA ASP A 533 -7.62 26.81 3.21
C ASP A 533 -8.93 26.19 2.73
N GLY A 534 -9.05 24.85 2.82
CA GLY A 534 -10.23 24.09 2.41
C GLY A 534 -10.32 23.87 0.89
N GLY A 535 -9.27 24.16 0.14
CA GLY A 535 -9.21 23.89 -1.29
C GLY A 535 -8.70 22.47 -1.57
N VAL A 536 -9.37 21.76 -2.47
CA VAL A 536 -8.88 20.48 -2.97
C VAL A 536 -7.71 20.76 -3.91
N ILE A 537 -6.53 20.23 -3.59
CA ILE A 537 -5.29 20.40 -4.36
C ILE A 537 -4.90 19.16 -5.16
N GLY A 538 -5.46 18.00 -4.81
CA GLY A 538 -5.16 16.73 -5.48
C GLY A 538 -6.16 15.65 -5.19
N VAL A 539 -5.96 14.50 -5.84
CA VAL A 539 -6.74 13.26 -5.69
C VAL A 539 -5.78 12.13 -5.37
N THR A 540 -5.97 11.46 -4.24
CA THR A 540 -5.18 10.29 -3.84
C THR A 540 -5.23 9.19 -4.90
N PHE A 541 -4.08 8.64 -5.35
CA PHE A 541 -4.11 7.60 -6.38
C PHE A 541 -3.21 6.39 -6.13
N ALA A 542 -2.17 6.50 -5.31
CA ALA A 542 -1.26 5.38 -5.07
C ALA A 542 -0.62 5.46 -3.69
N VAL A 543 -0.23 4.29 -3.19
CA VAL A 543 0.55 4.11 -1.96
C VAL A 543 1.84 3.41 -2.32
N VAL A 544 2.98 3.95 -1.92
CA VAL A 544 4.27 3.27 -2.06
C VAL A 544 4.38 2.25 -0.93
N ARG A 545 4.25 0.97 -1.27
CA ARG A 545 4.49 -0.11 -0.31
C ARG A 545 5.98 -0.17 0.02
N GLY A 546 6.30 -0.08 1.31
CA GLY A 546 7.68 -0.20 1.79
C GLY A 546 8.39 1.11 2.07
N PHE A 547 7.80 2.27 1.75
CA PHE A 547 8.29 3.57 2.15
C PHE A 547 7.23 4.25 3.04
N GLY A 548 7.36 4.08 4.35
CA GLY A 548 6.44 4.69 5.32
C GLY A 548 6.53 6.21 5.25
N GLY A 549 5.53 6.86 4.66
CA GLY A 549 5.46 8.32 4.59
C GLY A 549 5.40 8.91 3.18
N SER A 550 5.32 8.10 2.11
CA SER A 550 5.17 8.63 0.76
C SER A 550 3.95 8.05 0.06
N ASN A 551 2.87 8.80 0.06
CA ASN A 551 1.70 8.55 -0.75
C ASN A 551 1.66 9.54 -1.90
N PHE A 552 0.95 9.20 -2.97
CA PHE A 552 0.87 10.03 -4.16
C PHE A 552 -0.56 10.50 -4.42
N GLY A 553 -0.68 11.76 -4.83
CA GLY A 553 -1.90 12.36 -5.32
C GLY A 553 -1.73 12.93 -6.71
N VAL A 554 -2.74 12.78 -7.57
CA VAL A 554 -2.82 13.49 -8.85
C VAL A 554 -3.14 14.94 -8.56
N PRO A 555 -2.36 15.93 -9.03
CA PRO A 555 -2.68 17.34 -8.85
C PRO A 555 -4.03 17.69 -9.44
N ILE A 556 -4.86 18.44 -8.70
CA ILE A 556 -6.25 18.71 -9.08
C ILE A 556 -6.40 19.49 -10.40
N ARG A 557 -5.38 20.22 -10.84
CA ARG A 557 -5.38 20.92 -12.14
C ARG A 557 -5.63 20.00 -13.34
N TYR A 558 -5.27 18.71 -13.21
CA TYR A 558 -5.55 17.71 -14.25
C TYR A 558 -7.04 17.33 -14.35
N ALA A 559 -7.86 17.75 -13.40
CA ALA A 559 -9.31 17.59 -13.48
C ALA A 559 -9.99 18.71 -14.31
N GLU A 560 -9.33 19.85 -14.57
CA GLU A 560 -9.93 20.97 -15.30
C GLU A 560 -10.53 20.59 -16.67
N PRO A 561 -9.85 19.75 -17.50
CA PRO A 561 -10.44 19.34 -18.78
C PRO A 561 -11.73 18.53 -18.62
N LEU A 562 -11.84 17.71 -17.56
CA LEU A 562 -13.01 16.89 -17.26
C LEU A 562 -14.22 17.71 -16.77
N LEU A 563 -13.99 18.90 -16.24
CA LEU A 563 -15.02 19.74 -15.63
C LEU A 563 -15.63 20.75 -16.60
N LYS A 564 -14.99 20.95 -17.75
CA LYS A 564 -15.54 21.80 -18.81
C LYS A 564 -16.84 21.19 -19.33
N PRO A 565 -17.84 22.03 -19.66
CA PRO A 565 -19.14 21.58 -20.15
C PRO A 565 -19.04 20.81 -21.47
#